data_8f419531f187027a9ddda109f9be0739
#
_entry.id   8f419531f187027a9ddda109f9be0739
#
_cell.length_a   1.000
_cell.length_b   1.000
_cell.length_c   1.000
_cell.angle_alpha   90.00
_cell.angle_beta   90.00
_cell.angle_gamma   90.00
#
_symmetry.space_group_name_H-M   'P 1'
#
loop_
_entity.id
_entity.type
_entity.pdbx_description
1 polymer ?
#
loop_
_entity_poly.entity_id
_entity_poly.type
_entity_poly.pdbx_seq_one_letter_code
_entity_poly.pdbx_strand_id
1 'polypeptide(L)'
;PLAGLLALTALWLEAYTPDRPRTFHDHHLRCGDALLGVLDPAILENGIPDKAFNVLSGDGKAVVAAIKKTNRDALKAIARADHQSRHMLSLGLRVEGGNANLESLPDDTLAALDAKRTAFAESESRIAASRARLAADIFVAAFVLPKTPENAKTLPTSQDLWLVLNGDAPRQGVAELASQAAKTAQAFH
;
A
#
# COMPACT_ATOMS: atom_id res chain seq x y z
N PRO A 1 -11.36 -8.21 -12.70
CA PRO A 1 -11.15 -9.66 -12.65
C PRO A 1 -11.00 -10.29 -14.03
N LEU A 2 -11.95 -10.04 -14.98
CA LEU A 2 -11.90 -10.67 -16.31
C LEU A 2 -10.67 -10.25 -17.12
N ALA A 3 -10.32 -8.97 -17.12
CA ALA A 3 -9.14 -8.46 -17.81
C ALA A 3 -7.84 -9.09 -17.31
N GLY A 4 -7.71 -9.30 -15.99
CA GLY A 4 -6.57 -9.99 -15.40
C GLY A 4 -6.47 -11.46 -15.83
N LEU A 5 -7.59 -12.16 -15.89
CA LEU A 5 -7.64 -13.53 -16.38
C LEU A 5 -7.26 -13.63 -17.86
N LEU A 6 -7.74 -12.70 -18.69
CA LEU A 6 -7.39 -12.63 -20.11
C LEU A 6 -5.89 -12.34 -20.30
N ALA A 7 -5.34 -11.38 -19.53
CA ALA A 7 -3.92 -11.08 -19.57
C ALA A 7 -3.06 -12.29 -19.15
N LEU A 8 -3.44 -12.99 -18.07
CA LEU A 8 -2.76 -14.19 -17.62
C LEU A 8 -2.81 -15.30 -18.68
N THR A 9 -3.96 -15.48 -19.33
CA THR A 9 -4.13 -16.46 -20.40
C THR A 9 -3.28 -16.11 -21.62
N ALA A 10 -3.22 -14.83 -22.00
CA ALA A 10 -2.40 -14.36 -23.10
C ALA A 10 -0.90 -14.60 -22.85
N LEU A 11 -0.42 -14.25 -21.64
CA LEU A 11 0.97 -14.51 -21.24
C LEU A 11 1.29 -16.01 -21.23
N TRP A 12 0.36 -16.83 -20.76
CA TRP A 12 0.56 -18.28 -20.79
C TRP A 12 0.64 -18.83 -22.21
N LEU A 13 -0.21 -18.35 -23.13
CA LEU A 13 -0.18 -18.78 -24.54
C LEU A 13 1.13 -18.38 -25.21
N GLU A 14 1.63 -17.18 -24.92
CA GLU A 14 2.92 -16.70 -25.47
C GLU A 14 4.11 -17.49 -24.91
N ALA A 15 4.08 -17.85 -23.63
CA ALA A 15 5.13 -18.60 -22.96
C ALA A 15 4.96 -20.13 -23.10
N TYR A 16 3.98 -20.61 -23.90
CA TYR A 16 3.69 -22.03 -24.00
C TYR A 16 4.87 -22.82 -24.60
N THR A 17 5.30 -23.85 -23.86
CA THR A 17 6.33 -24.78 -24.30
C THR A 17 5.76 -26.19 -24.21
N PRO A 18 5.77 -26.99 -25.29
CA PRO A 18 5.34 -28.38 -25.24
C PRO A 18 6.09 -29.18 -24.19
N ASP A 19 5.42 -30.12 -23.54
CA ASP A 19 5.98 -31.03 -22.52
C ASP A 19 6.47 -30.35 -21.22
N ARG A 20 6.16 -29.07 -21.02
CA ARG A 20 6.40 -28.37 -19.75
C ARG A 20 5.10 -27.95 -19.07
N PRO A 21 5.07 -27.95 -17.72
CA PRO A 21 3.92 -27.45 -17.01
C PRO A 21 3.73 -25.95 -17.28
N ARG A 22 2.51 -25.47 -17.08
CA ARG A 22 2.18 -24.05 -17.22
C ARG A 22 3.04 -23.20 -16.27
N THR A 23 3.81 -22.27 -16.82
CA THR A 23 4.65 -21.33 -16.07
C THR A 23 3.80 -20.46 -15.12
N PHE A 24 4.32 -20.18 -13.94
CA PHE A 24 3.65 -19.36 -12.93
C PHE A 24 3.90 -17.87 -13.19
N HIS A 25 2.84 -17.15 -13.58
CA HIS A 25 2.89 -15.72 -13.90
C HIS A 25 2.10 -14.84 -12.94
N ASP A 26 1.45 -15.43 -11.92
CA ASP A 26 0.54 -14.69 -11.03
C ASP A 26 1.24 -13.56 -10.26
N HIS A 27 2.55 -13.69 -10.01
CA HIS A 27 3.35 -12.67 -9.33
C HIS A 27 3.66 -11.43 -10.21
N HIS A 28 3.50 -11.53 -11.53
CA HIS A 28 3.69 -10.41 -12.46
C HIS A 28 2.42 -9.61 -12.70
N LEU A 29 1.25 -10.17 -12.38
CA LEU A 29 -0.04 -9.55 -12.65
C LEU A 29 -0.73 -9.12 -11.35
N ARG A 30 -1.07 -7.86 -11.28
CA ARG A 30 -1.82 -7.28 -10.16
C ARG A 30 -3.10 -6.64 -10.67
N CYS A 31 -4.21 -7.01 -10.07
CA CYS A 31 -5.47 -6.33 -10.30
C CYS A 31 -5.60 -5.18 -9.29
N GLY A 32 -5.89 -3.99 -9.79
CA GLY A 32 -6.05 -2.81 -8.95
C GLY A 32 -6.15 -1.55 -9.78
N ASP A 33 -6.45 -0.42 -9.14
CA ASP A 33 -6.40 0.88 -9.80
C ASP A 33 -4.94 1.30 -9.94
N ALA A 34 -4.44 1.38 -11.17
CA ALA A 34 -3.06 1.78 -11.47
C ALA A 34 -2.73 3.22 -11.06
N LEU A 35 -3.74 4.05 -10.80
CA LEU A 35 -3.57 5.44 -10.37
C LEU A 35 -3.59 5.59 -8.84
N LEU A 36 -4.06 4.58 -8.11
CA LEU A 36 -4.13 4.58 -6.66
C LEU A 36 -3.04 3.68 -6.09
N GLY A 37 -2.08 4.28 -5.39
CA GLY A 37 -1.03 3.51 -4.75
C GLY A 37 0.20 4.35 -4.45
N VAL A 38 1.17 3.71 -3.82
CA VAL A 38 2.49 4.25 -3.53
C VAL A 38 3.49 3.49 -4.39
N LEU A 39 3.97 4.13 -5.45
CA LEU A 39 4.95 3.54 -6.36
C LEU A 39 6.36 3.56 -5.79
N ASP A 40 6.71 4.64 -5.08
CA ASP A 40 8.00 4.79 -4.41
C ASP A 40 7.78 4.94 -2.91
N PRO A 41 8.18 3.94 -2.10
CA PRO A 41 8.05 4.01 -0.64
C PRO A 41 8.71 5.23 -0.01
N ALA A 42 9.74 5.81 -0.64
CA ALA A 42 10.42 7.00 -0.14
C ALA A 42 9.48 8.23 -0.02
N ILE A 43 8.37 8.25 -0.76
CA ILE A 43 7.38 9.32 -0.64
C ILE A 43 6.73 9.37 0.74
N LEU A 44 6.62 8.23 1.42
CA LEU A 44 6.01 8.11 2.74
C LEU A 44 6.84 8.84 3.81
N GLU A 45 8.14 8.93 3.63
CA GLU A 45 9.05 9.63 4.55
C GLU A 45 8.79 11.15 4.59
N ASN A 46 8.23 11.70 3.51
CA ASN A 46 7.87 13.12 3.43
C ASN A 46 6.55 13.47 4.12
N GLY A 47 5.84 12.45 4.62
CA GLY A 47 4.51 12.63 5.21
C GLY A 47 3.42 12.88 4.17
N ILE A 48 2.22 13.17 4.64
CA ILE A 48 1.04 13.41 3.80
C ILE A 48 1.05 14.86 3.32
N PRO A 49 1.09 15.10 1.99
CA PRO A 49 1.15 16.46 1.47
C PRO A 49 -0.19 17.19 1.60
N ASP A 50 -0.15 18.50 1.64
CA ASP A 50 -1.33 19.37 1.71
C ASP A 50 -2.36 19.10 0.60
N LYS A 51 -1.92 18.60 -0.55
CA LYS A 51 -2.77 18.24 -1.70
C LYS A 51 -3.77 17.12 -1.37
N ALA A 52 -3.44 16.23 -0.43
CA ALA A 52 -4.35 15.19 0.03
C ALA A 52 -5.62 15.74 0.69
N PHE A 53 -5.54 16.96 1.20
CA PHE A 53 -6.64 17.65 1.87
C PHE A 53 -7.25 18.78 1.01
N ASN A 54 -7.26 18.61 -0.30
CA ASN A 54 -8.03 19.49 -1.17
C ASN A 54 -9.52 19.13 -1.04
N VAL A 55 -10.37 20.17 -1.09
CA VAL A 55 -11.83 20.00 -0.98
C VAL A 55 -12.34 19.28 -2.24
N LEU A 56 -12.99 18.16 -2.06
CA LEU A 56 -13.68 17.42 -3.10
C LEU A 56 -15.20 17.57 -2.94
N SER A 57 -15.95 17.11 -3.93
CA SER A 57 -17.43 17.13 -3.87
C SER A 57 -17.90 16.27 -2.68
N GLY A 58 -18.73 16.83 -1.83
CA GLY A 58 -19.22 16.17 -0.60
C GLY A 58 -18.39 16.43 0.65
N ASP A 59 -17.21 17.07 0.54
CA ASP A 59 -16.37 17.37 1.71
C ASP A 59 -16.87 18.58 2.51
N GLY A 60 -16.75 18.51 3.83
CA GLY A 60 -16.99 19.62 4.74
C GLY A 60 -15.80 20.58 4.77
N LYS A 61 -15.96 21.81 4.23
CA LYS A 61 -14.88 22.83 4.17
C LYS A 61 -14.21 23.07 5.53
N ALA A 62 -14.99 23.11 6.61
CA ALA A 62 -14.47 23.29 7.97
C ALA A 62 -13.60 22.10 8.43
N VAL A 63 -14.02 20.87 8.10
CA VAL A 63 -13.28 19.65 8.40
C VAL A 63 -11.96 19.63 7.63
N VAL A 64 -12.00 19.95 6.34
CA VAL A 64 -10.80 20.05 5.49
C VAL A 64 -9.82 21.08 6.05
N ALA A 65 -10.29 22.27 6.44
CA ALA A 65 -9.42 23.30 7.01
C ALA A 65 -8.79 22.83 8.34
N ALA A 66 -9.56 22.19 9.21
CA ALA A 66 -9.10 21.66 10.48
C ALA A 66 -8.05 20.55 10.30
N ILE A 67 -8.33 19.54 9.48
CA ILE A 67 -7.41 18.42 9.25
C ILE A 67 -6.12 18.89 8.56
N LYS A 68 -6.22 19.82 7.62
CA LYS A 68 -5.06 20.41 6.94
C LYS A 68 -4.14 21.13 7.92
N LYS A 69 -4.73 21.89 8.87
CA LYS A 69 -3.98 22.54 9.95
C LYS A 69 -3.29 21.49 10.83
N THR A 70 -4.03 20.50 11.31
CA THR A 70 -3.49 19.40 12.14
C THR A 70 -2.34 18.69 11.44
N ASN A 71 -2.48 18.39 10.15
CA ASN A 71 -1.43 17.74 9.38
C ASN A 71 -0.16 18.59 9.25
N ARG A 72 -0.30 19.91 9.02
CA ARG A 72 0.84 20.84 8.98
C ARG A 72 1.55 20.94 10.31
N ASP A 73 0.80 20.97 11.41
CA ASP A 73 1.38 21.01 12.75
C ASP A 73 2.12 19.71 13.08
N ALA A 74 1.57 18.54 12.65
CA ALA A 74 2.24 17.25 12.73
C ALA A 74 3.54 17.24 11.91
N LEU A 75 3.53 17.72 10.66
CA LEU A 75 4.74 17.81 9.83
C LEU A 75 5.83 18.68 10.47
N LYS A 76 5.45 19.82 11.08
CA LYS A 76 6.40 20.68 11.80
C LYS A 76 6.98 19.99 13.04
N ALA A 77 6.18 19.22 13.77
CA ALA A 77 6.62 18.44 14.93
C ALA A 77 7.61 17.34 14.50
N ILE A 78 7.28 16.60 13.45
CA ILE A 78 8.13 15.55 12.86
C ILE A 78 9.45 16.14 12.35
N ALA A 79 9.41 17.30 11.71
CA ALA A 79 10.61 17.98 11.21
C ALA A 79 11.57 18.43 12.34
N ARG A 80 11.04 18.63 13.54
CA ARG A 80 11.83 18.97 14.74
C ARG A 80 12.34 17.75 15.50
N ALA A 81 11.67 16.60 15.31
CA ALA A 81 12.11 15.35 15.88
C ALA A 81 13.42 14.90 15.20
N ASP A 82 14.31 14.31 15.98
CA ASP A 82 15.72 14.07 15.68
C ASP A 82 15.96 13.33 14.34
N HIS A 83 17.03 13.72 13.64
CA HIS A 83 17.53 13.09 12.41
C HIS A 83 17.74 11.57 12.50
N GLN A 84 17.99 11.07 13.71
CA GLN A 84 18.26 9.65 13.96
C GLN A 84 17.02 8.76 13.69
N SER A 85 15.82 9.27 13.99
CA SER A 85 14.56 8.56 13.70
C SER A 85 14.28 8.44 12.20
N ARG A 86 14.70 9.40 11.39
CA ARG A 86 14.50 9.37 9.94
C ARG A 86 15.35 8.30 9.25
N HIS A 87 16.57 8.07 9.73
CA HIS A 87 17.44 7.05 9.14
C HIS A 87 16.96 5.63 9.42
N MET A 88 16.34 5.40 10.58
CA MET A 88 15.71 4.12 10.91
C MET A 88 14.48 3.81 10.04
N LEU A 89 13.74 4.83 9.62
CA LEU A 89 12.57 4.68 8.73
C LEU A 89 12.93 4.12 7.36
N SER A 90 14.01 4.61 6.76
CA SER A 90 14.45 4.18 5.43
C SER A 90 14.92 2.72 5.41
N LEU A 91 15.43 2.21 6.54
CA LEU A 91 15.86 0.81 6.69
C LEU A 91 14.66 -0.15 6.80
N GLY A 92 13.61 0.22 7.55
CA GLY A 92 12.42 -0.62 7.74
C GLY A 92 11.61 -0.85 6.46
N LEU A 93 11.51 0.18 5.61
CA LEU A 93 10.77 0.10 4.34
C LEU A 93 11.52 -0.69 3.25
N ARG A 94 12.85 -0.79 3.34
CA ARG A 94 13.68 -1.49 2.35
C ARG A 94 13.70 -3.01 2.49
N VAL A 95 13.42 -3.54 3.68
CA VAL A 95 13.62 -4.97 3.99
C VAL A 95 12.42 -5.83 3.61
N GLU A 96 11.23 -5.25 3.49
CA GLU A 96 9.98 -6.02 3.37
C GLU A 96 9.49 -6.24 1.93
N GLY A 97 10.17 -5.73 0.94
CA GLY A 97 9.69 -5.75 -0.43
C GLY A 97 10.51 -6.60 -1.37
N GLY A 98 10.01 -7.74 -1.76
CA GLY A 98 10.55 -8.30 -2.97
C GLY A 98 10.13 -9.73 -3.28
N ASN A 99 9.46 -9.89 -4.40
CA ASN A 99 9.32 -11.16 -5.12
C ASN A 99 10.66 -11.62 -5.75
N ALA A 100 11.78 -10.94 -5.45
CA ALA A 100 13.09 -11.23 -6.05
C ALA A 100 13.53 -12.70 -5.90
N ASN A 101 13.13 -13.36 -4.81
CA ASN A 101 13.40 -14.78 -4.62
C ASN A 101 12.47 -15.69 -5.44
N LEU A 102 11.29 -15.21 -5.86
CA LEU A 102 10.33 -16.02 -6.61
C LEU A 102 10.79 -16.27 -8.05
N GLU A 103 11.45 -15.30 -8.66
CA GLU A 103 11.97 -15.43 -10.03
C GLU A 103 13.08 -16.47 -10.12
N SER A 104 13.87 -16.64 -9.06
CA SER A 104 14.95 -17.62 -8.99
C SER A 104 14.48 -19.05 -8.72
N LEU A 105 13.21 -19.26 -8.31
CA LEU A 105 12.67 -20.58 -8.06
C LEU A 105 12.36 -21.28 -9.40
N PRO A 106 12.72 -22.57 -9.50
CA PRO A 106 12.42 -23.37 -10.70
C PRO A 106 10.91 -23.51 -10.91
N ASP A 107 10.50 -23.70 -12.16
CA ASP A 107 9.10 -23.91 -12.55
C ASP A 107 8.95 -24.95 -13.66
N ASP A 108 9.93 -25.84 -13.77
CA ASP A 108 10.04 -26.90 -14.78
C ASP A 108 9.26 -28.17 -14.44
N THR A 109 8.82 -28.33 -13.19
CA THR A 109 8.04 -29.47 -12.71
C THR A 109 6.80 -29.02 -11.94
N LEU A 110 5.77 -29.88 -11.85
CA LEU A 110 4.58 -29.60 -11.06
C LEU A 110 4.89 -29.33 -9.59
N ALA A 111 5.82 -30.10 -9.01
CA ALA A 111 6.23 -29.90 -7.61
C ALA A 111 6.95 -28.55 -7.41
N ALA A 112 7.78 -28.12 -8.35
CA ALA A 112 8.45 -26.83 -8.33
C ALA A 112 7.44 -25.67 -8.45
N LEU A 113 6.43 -25.83 -9.32
CA LEU A 113 5.34 -24.86 -9.44
C LEU A 113 4.52 -24.71 -8.15
N ASP A 114 4.20 -25.80 -7.48
CA ASP A 114 3.45 -25.77 -6.22
C ASP A 114 4.29 -25.12 -5.11
N ALA A 115 5.59 -25.39 -5.07
CA ALA A 115 6.50 -24.71 -4.16
C ALA A 115 6.55 -23.21 -4.44
N LYS A 116 6.62 -22.78 -5.71
CA LYS A 116 6.62 -21.38 -6.13
C LYS A 116 5.30 -20.67 -5.76
N ARG A 117 4.15 -21.34 -5.93
CA ARG A 117 2.84 -20.83 -5.50
C ARG A 117 2.76 -20.65 -3.99
N THR A 118 3.25 -21.62 -3.24
CA THR A 118 3.28 -21.54 -1.78
C THR A 118 4.15 -20.38 -1.31
N ALA A 119 5.36 -20.24 -1.85
CA ALA A 119 6.26 -19.13 -1.54
C ALA A 119 5.66 -17.76 -1.90
N PHE A 120 4.91 -17.69 -3.01
CA PHE A 120 4.17 -16.48 -3.39
C PHE A 120 3.07 -16.15 -2.39
N ALA A 121 2.23 -17.11 -2.01
CA ALA A 121 1.16 -16.91 -1.03
C ALA A 121 1.70 -16.47 0.34
N GLU A 122 2.81 -17.04 0.79
CA GLU A 122 3.50 -16.62 2.02
C GLU A 122 4.04 -15.19 1.91
N SER A 123 4.62 -14.83 0.76
CA SER A 123 5.09 -13.47 0.48
C SER A 123 3.93 -12.47 0.53
N GLU A 124 2.81 -12.79 -0.11
CA GLU A 124 1.61 -11.95 -0.09
C GLU A 124 1.07 -11.74 1.34
N SER A 125 1.03 -12.82 2.13
CA SER A 125 0.58 -12.74 3.53
C SER A 125 1.50 -11.84 4.37
N ARG A 126 2.81 -11.94 4.17
CA ARG A 126 3.80 -11.07 4.84
C ARG A 126 3.63 -9.61 4.43
N ILE A 127 3.47 -9.34 3.12
CA ILE A 127 3.25 -7.99 2.61
C ILE A 127 1.95 -7.41 3.17
N ALA A 128 0.86 -8.20 3.16
CA ALA A 128 -0.44 -7.75 3.68
C ALA A 128 -0.40 -7.41 5.18
N ALA A 129 0.42 -8.10 5.96
CA ALA A 129 0.63 -7.85 7.39
C ALA A 129 1.72 -6.80 7.68
N SER A 130 2.40 -6.29 6.65
CA SER A 130 3.55 -5.41 6.84
C SER A 130 3.15 -3.98 7.23
N ARG A 131 4.03 -3.33 7.98
CA ARG A 131 3.91 -1.91 8.30
C ARG A 131 3.96 -1.03 7.07
N ALA A 132 4.74 -1.42 6.08
CA ALA A 132 4.85 -0.71 4.82
C ALA A 132 3.51 -0.66 4.08
N ARG A 133 2.75 -1.77 4.10
CA ARG A 133 1.39 -1.82 3.54
C ARG A 133 0.45 -0.89 4.29
N LEU A 134 0.43 -0.95 5.63
CA LEU A 134 -0.41 -0.07 6.43
C LEU A 134 -0.05 1.41 6.23
N ALA A 135 1.23 1.74 6.14
CA ALA A 135 1.69 3.10 5.86
C ALA A 135 1.21 3.59 4.49
N ALA A 136 1.28 2.74 3.47
CA ALA A 136 0.77 3.06 2.13
C ALA A 136 -0.76 3.23 2.15
N ASP A 137 -1.50 2.37 2.83
CA ASP A 137 -2.96 2.47 2.96
C ASP A 137 -3.37 3.77 3.68
N ILE A 138 -2.66 4.17 4.75
CA ILE A 138 -2.86 5.44 5.46
C ILE A 138 -2.60 6.63 4.53
N PHE A 139 -1.51 6.58 3.77
CA PHE A 139 -1.17 7.64 2.83
C PHE A 139 -2.25 7.81 1.76
N VAL A 140 -2.67 6.73 1.10
CA VAL A 140 -3.70 6.75 0.06
C VAL A 140 -5.06 7.16 0.63
N ALA A 141 -5.42 6.67 1.81
CA ALA A 141 -6.67 6.99 2.47
C ALA A 141 -6.86 8.50 2.71
N ALA A 142 -5.77 9.24 2.97
CA ALA A 142 -5.84 10.70 3.11
C ALA A 142 -6.33 11.42 1.85
N PHE A 143 -6.09 10.84 0.66
CA PHE A 143 -6.57 11.40 -0.61
C PHE A 143 -8.01 11.02 -0.92
N VAL A 144 -8.39 9.77 -0.68
CA VAL A 144 -9.66 9.21 -1.18
C VAL A 144 -10.80 9.29 -0.17
N LEU A 145 -10.51 9.33 1.13
CA LEU A 145 -11.57 9.37 2.15
C LEU A 145 -12.34 10.68 2.13
N PRO A 146 -13.69 10.63 2.24
CA PRO A 146 -14.51 11.82 2.35
C PRO A 146 -14.23 12.55 3.67
N LYS A 147 -13.98 13.87 3.59
CA LYS A 147 -13.67 14.73 4.74
C LYS A 147 -14.96 15.27 5.36
N THR A 148 -15.73 14.36 5.95
CA THR A 148 -17.00 14.66 6.61
C THR A 148 -16.83 14.85 8.13
N PRO A 149 -17.78 15.50 8.84
CA PRO A 149 -17.74 15.60 10.30
C PRO A 149 -17.68 14.24 11.00
N GLU A 150 -18.28 13.22 10.43
CA GLU A 150 -18.28 11.85 10.95
C GLU A 150 -16.88 11.23 10.95
N ASN A 151 -16.14 11.46 9.85
CA ASN A 151 -14.80 10.93 9.69
C ASN A 151 -13.71 11.81 10.31
N ALA A 152 -14.04 13.03 10.75
CA ALA A 152 -13.06 14.04 11.16
C ALA A 152 -12.01 13.56 12.16
N LYS A 153 -12.39 12.65 13.08
CA LYS A 153 -11.49 12.13 14.13
C LYS A 153 -10.57 11.02 13.64
N THR A 154 -10.96 10.29 12.59
CA THR A 154 -10.27 9.12 12.06
C THR A 154 -9.59 9.39 10.72
N LEU A 155 -9.71 10.60 10.16
CA LEU A 155 -8.96 10.99 8.97
C LEU A 155 -7.45 10.91 9.22
N PRO A 156 -6.70 10.25 8.33
CA PRO A 156 -5.26 10.10 8.45
C PRO A 156 -4.51 11.43 8.40
N THR A 157 -3.44 11.51 9.18
CA THR A 157 -2.49 12.62 9.16
C THR A 157 -1.05 12.12 9.07
N SER A 158 -0.11 13.02 8.82
CA SER A 158 1.32 12.68 8.84
C SER A 158 1.79 12.13 10.18
N GLN A 159 1.12 12.46 11.29
CA GLN A 159 1.42 11.87 12.60
C GLN A 159 1.12 10.36 12.62
N ASP A 160 -0.02 9.94 12.06
CA ASP A 160 -0.40 8.53 12.02
C ASP A 160 0.56 7.73 11.13
N LEU A 161 0.90 8.31 9.98
CA LEU A 161 1.88 7.73 9.08
C LEU A 161 3.24 7.58 9.76
N TRP A 162 3.70 8.60 10.44
CA TRP A 162 4.99 8.59 11.16
C TRP A 162 5.01 7.56 12.30
N LEU A 163 3.92 7.43 13.08
CA LEU A 163 3.78 6.41 14.12
C LEU A 163 3.96 5.01 13.53
N VAL A 164 3.24 4.69 12.45
CA VAL A 164 3.34 3.37 11.80
C VAL A 164 4.74 3.12 11.24
N LEU A 165 5.37 4.11 10.64
CA LEU A 165 6.74 3.96 10.13
C LEU A 165 7.75 3.70 11.25
N ASN A 166 7.53 4.23 12.46
CA ASN A 166 8.36 3.95 13.63
C ASN A 166 8.00 2.66 14.38
N GLY A 167 6.97 1.96 13.96
CA GLY A 167 6.54 0.71 14.58
C GLY A 167 5.48 0.86 15.66
N ASP A 168 4.95 2.07 15.82
CA ASP A 168 3.88 2.38 16.74
C ASP A 168 2.50 2.23 16.07
N ALA A 169 1.45 2.06 16.88
CA ALA A 169 0.09 2.05 16.38
C ALA A 169 -0.36 3.48 16.00
N PRO A 170 -1.09 3.67 14.88
CA PRO A 170 -1.74 4.93 14.57
C PRO A 170 -2.87 5.23 15.57
N ARG A 171 -3.43 6.43 15.51
CA ARG A 171 -4.61 6.77 16.32
C ARG A 171 -5.74 5.76 16.10
N GLN A 172 -6.53 5.55 17.15
CA GLN A 172 -7.64 4.60 17.12
C GLN A 172 -8.60 4.88 15.95
N GLY A 173 -8.96 3.82 15.22
CA GLY A 173 -9.87 3.87 14.07
C GLY A 173 -9.22 4.28 12.75
N VAL A 174 -7.99 4.82 12.76
CA VAL A 174 -7.29 5.22 11.51
C VAL A 174 -6.88 4.01 10.68
N ALA A 175 -6.35 2.97 11.31
CA ALA A 175 -5.91 1.75 10.61
C ALA A 175 -7.08 1.03 9.95
N GLU A 176 -8.20 0.88 10.67
CA GLU A 176 -9.42 0.25 10.16
C GLU A 176 -9.99 1.02 8.98
N LEU A 177 -10.10 2.35 9.13
CA LEU A 177 -10.63 3.21 8.07
C LEU A 177 -9.72 3.21 6.83
N ALA A 178 -8.41 3.23 7.00
CA ALA A 178 -7.44 3.16 5.92
C ALA A 178 -7.51 1.81 5.19
N SER A 179 -7.57 0.70 5.93
CA SER A 179 -7.70 -0.63 5.35
C SER A 179 -9.05 -0.81 4.63
N GLN A 180 -10.12 -0.23 5.14
CA GLN A 180 -11.42 -0.25 4.48
C GLN A 180 -11.41 0.57 3.18
N ALA A 181 -10.79 1.75 3.17
CA ALA A 181 -10.62 2.57 1.98
C ALA A 181 -9.81 1.83 0.90
N ALA A 182 -8.74 1.15 1.29
CA ALA A 182 -7.92 0.35 0.38
C ALA A 182 -8.72 -0.82 -0.22
N LYS A 183 -9.51 -1.54 0.58
CA LYS A 183 -10.38 -2.62 0.10
C LYS A 183 -11.46 -2.09 -0.86
N THR A 184 -12.04 -0.93 -0.56
CA THR A 184 -13.04 -0.31 -1.43
C THR A 184 -12.41 0.08 -2.76
N ALA A 185 -11.23 0.68 -2.76
CA ALA A 185 -10.50 1.01 -3.97
C ALA A 185 -10.17 -0.23 -4.83
N GLN A 186 -9.89 -1.37 -4.20
CA GLN A 186 -9.68 -2.66 -4.90
C GLN A 186 -10.98 -3.27 -5.45
N ALA A 187 -12.13 -2.96 -4.85
CA ALA A 187 -13.42 -3.54 -5.26
C ALA A 187 -14.06 -2.86 -6.47
N PHE A 188 -13.57 -1.72 -6.91
CA PHE A 188 -14.07 -0.99 -8.09
C PHE A 188 -13.59 -1.57 -9.43
N HIS A 189 -13.13 -2.82 -9.45
CA HIS A 189 -12.68 -3.53 -10.66
C HIS A 189 -13.49 -4.79 -10.96
#